data_fad9639dbdcd2bf72da68a20b86f980f
#
_entry.id   fad9639dbdcd2bf72da68a20b86f980f
#
_cell.length_a   1.000
_cell.length_b   1.000
_cell.length_c   1.000
_cell.angle_alpha   90.00
_cell.angle_beta   90.00
_cell.angle_gamma   90.00
#
_symmetry.space_group_name_H-M   'P 1'
#
loop_
_entity.id
_entity.type
_entity.pdbx_description
1 polymer ?
#
loop_
_entity_poly.entity_id
_entity_poly.type
_entity_poly.pdbx_seq_one_letter_code
_entity_poly.pdbx_strand_id
1 'polypeptide(L)'
;MPDPAKKTDTEKNAVNIRMMGLFTIETDGEVHEELMTKSRKGISLIQYLILERGRPVSSQRLIRELWADRRSDNPEGALKTMVSRVRSTLNEISPKLGTCIVSGQGTYRWQSLPHVHVDVLEIIDLLNSLRHEPPDPGHMGKTERLMELFQGDLYLTGDILNGQATFNWLHNEYLSAVYRYIELLKIHDEYTKICDVCRRASRIDDLDEQLHIELMQAMVNLNRRDEAAAEYRRLAKQSREYLDAEPGEELQACYDSLAEAGKTLRINLDTIRNELIEKEGGTKGPFFCEYHVFKEVYNIYMRNLERLGSSMFLGIIMLGDIGDKSSDVRRESCMAGLQQILKSNMRKGDIITRFSDNTYAMLLPTVNYSTGNMVMDRIENLYYQEYSSLAINFFARISPLGTASP
;
A
#
# COMPACT_ATOMS: atom_id res chain seq x y z
N MET A 1 49.14 -4.85 -12.56
CA MET A 1 47.92 -5.69 -12.47
C MET A 1 48.05 -6.55 -11.21
N PRO A 2 47.26 -6.34 -10.18
CA PRO A 2 47.21 -7.25 -9.05
C PRO A 2 46.26 -8.42 -9.40
N ASP A 3 46.70 -9.60 -9.01
CA ASP A 3 46.13 -10.92 -9.21
C ASP A 3 44.74 -11.06 -8.55
N PRO A 4 43.68 -11.55 -9.22
CA PRO A 4 42.30 -11.63 -8.69
C PRO A 4 42.00 -12.87 -7.81
N ALA A 5 43.04 -13.55 -7.26
CA ALA A 5 42.88 -14.82 -6.57
C ALA A 5 43.50 -14.83 -5.17
N LYS A 6 42.93 -14.07 -4.22
CA LYS A 6 42.98 -14.40 -2.79
C LYS A 6 41.76 -13.83 -2.09
N LYS A 7 40.56 -14.42 -2.32
CA LYS A 7 39.50 -14.38 -1.31
C LYS A 7 40.05 -15.18 -0.11
N THR A 8 40.15 -14.51 1.03
CA THR A 8 40.58 -15.13 2.28
C THR A 8 39.59 -16.25 2.67
N ASP A 9 40.08 -17.33 3.27
CA ASP A 9 39.25 -18.49 3.69
C ASP A 9 38.08 -18.13 4.62
N THR A 10 38.04 -16.92 5.16
CA THR A 10 36.94 -16.34 5.95
C THR A 10 35.76 -15.89 5.10
N GLU A 11 35.95 -15.58 3.81
CA GLU A 11 34.88 -15.19 2.90
C GLU A 11 34.14 -16.39 2.27
N LYS A 12 34.78 -17.57 2.26
CA LYS A 12 34.21 -18.79 1.65
C LYS A 12 33.14 -19.50 2.47
N ASN A 13 32.89 -19.09 3.72
CA ASN A 13 31.87 -19.70 4.60
C ASN A 13 31.00 -18.65 5.29
N ALA A 14 30.81 -17.47 4.69
CA ALA A 14 29.96 -16.45 5.25
C ALA A 14 28.49 -16.89 5.22
N VAL A 15 27.82 -16.80 6.36
CA VAL A 15 26.39 -17.07 6.50
C VAL A 15 25.69 -15.75 6.70
N ASN A 16 24.77 -15.41 5.79
CA ASN A 16 23.95 -14.22 5.89
C ASN A 16 22.52 -14.62 6.32
N ILE A 17 22.08 -14.14 7.46
CA ILE A 17 20.71 -14.29 7.95
C ILE A 17 20.00 -12.97 7.71
N ARG A 18 18.99 -12.99 6.86
CA ARG A 18 18.14 -11.84 6.58
C ARG A 18 16.84 -11.96 7.34
N MET A 19 16.50 -10.91 8.06
CA MET A 19 15.25 -10.78 8.81
C MET A 19 14.39 -9.63 8.28
N MET A 20 15.00 -8.68 7.57
CA MET A 20 14.30 -7.57 6.97
C MET A 20 13.70 -8.01 5.62
N GLY A 21 12.35 -7.93 5.54
CA GLY A 21 11.59 -8.59 4.48
C GLY A 21 11.36 -10.07 4.79
N LEU A 22 11.52 -10.94 3.81
CA LEU A 22 11.39 -12.38 4.02
C LEU A 22 12.60 -12.94 4.78
N PHE A 23 12.32 -13.76 5.80
CA PHE A 23 13.39 -14.47 6.53
C PHE A 23 14.10 -15.45 5.60
N THR A 24 15.40 -15.27 5.43
CA THR A 24 16.24 -16.18 4.63
C THR A 24 17.58 -16.43 5.29
N ILE A 25 18.17 -17.60 5.02
CA ILE A 25 19.55 -17.91 5.35
C ILE A 25 20.27 -18.19 4.04
N GLU A 26 21.36 -17.49 3.79
CA GLU A 26 22.15 -17.59 2.58
C GLU A 26 23.59 -17.99 2.94
N THR A 27 24.14 -18.96 2.21
CA THR A 27 25.54 -19.39 2.29
C THR A 27 26.11 -19.49 0.89
N ASP A 28 27.28 -18.88 0.66
CA ASP A 28 27.97 -18.91 -0.63
C ASP A 28 27.10 -18.45 -1.85
N GLY A 29 26.10 -17.57 -1.58
CA GLY A 29 25.17 -17.06 -2.61
C GLY A 29 23.96 -17.97 -2.86
N GLU A 30 23.82 -19.08 -2.13
CA GLU A 30 22.67 -19.98 -2.20
C GLU A 30 21.70 -19.69 -1.04
N VAL A 31 20.42 -19.49 -1.34
CA VAL A 31 19.35 -19.28 -0.35
C VAL A 31 18.77 -20.61 0.07
N HIS A 32 18.80 -20.89 1.37
CA HIS A 32 18.28 -22.12 1.95
C HIS A 32 16.82 -21.96 2.39
N GLU A 33 15.90 -22.45 1.57
CA GLU A 33 14.45 -22.40 1.85
C GLU A 33 13.97 -23.53 2.77
N GLU A 34 14.80 -24.50 3.10
CA GLU A 34 14.43 -25.70 3.85
C GLU A 34 13.87 -25.41 5.26
N LEU A 35 14.39 -24.38 5.93
CA LEU A 35 13.88 -23.92 7.22
C LEU A 35 12.47 -23.34 7.08
N MET A 36 12.21 -22.63 5.98
CA MET A 36 10.92 -21.98 5.69
C MET A 36 9.79 -23.02 5.54
N THR A 37 10.13 -24.17 4.96
CA THR A 37 9.15 -25.23 4.71
C THR A 37 8.94 -26.18 5.90
N LYS A 38 9.98 -26.40 6.71
CA LYS A 38 9.98 -27.42 7.78
C LYS A 38 9.37 -26.97 9.12
N SER A 39 9.48 -25.69 9.51
CA SER A 39 8.99 -25.26 10.84
C SER A 39 8.85 -23.74 11.02
N ARG A 40 7.65 -23.21 10.88
CA ARG A 40 7.33 -21.81 11.19
C ARG A 40 7.74 -21.44 12.63
N LYS A 41 7.45 -22.28 13.61
CA LYS A 41 7.83 -22.04 15.01
C LYS A 41 9.33 -22.08 15.25
N GLY A 42 10.06 -22.85 14.46
CA GLY A 42 11.53 -22.84 14.50
C GLY A 42 12.09 -21.51 14.04
N ILE A 43 11.55 -20.94 12.98
CA ILE A 43 11.91 -19.59 12.51
C ILE A 43 11.58 -18.56 13.59
N SER A 44 10.36 -18.59 14.16
CA SER A 44 9.97 -17.69 15.25
C SER A 44 10.91 -17.76 16.43
N LEU A 45 11.40 -18.96 16.80
CA LEU A 45 12.40 -19.13 17.86
C LEU A 45 13.72 -18.43 17.49
N ILE A 46 14.23 -18.63 16.28
CA ILE A 46 15.49 -18.00 15.83
C ILE A 46 15.34 -16.48 15.83
N GLN A 47 14.27 -15.96 15.20
CA GLN A 47 14.00 -14.53 15.13
C GLN A 47 13.90 -13.91 16.54
N TYR A 48 13.16 -14.53 17.44
CA TYR A 48 13.03 -14.05 18.80
C TYR A 48 14.36 -14.00 19.54
N LEU A 49 15.17 -15.07 19.47
CA LEU A 49 16.47 -15.12 20.14
C LEU A 49 17.46 -14.10 19.56
N ILE A 50 17.43 -13.87 18.25
CA ILE A 50 18.26 -12.84 17.58
C ILE A 50 17.88 -11.44 18.09
N LEU A 51 16.58 -11.11 18.15
CA LEU A 51 16.08 -9.80 18.59
C LEU A 51 16.39 -9.50 20.07
N GLU A 52 16.56 -10.53 20.90
CA GLU A 52 17.02 -10.38 22.30
C GLU A 52 18.53 -10.05 22.40
N ARG A 53 19.25 -9.97 21.28
CA ARG A 53 20.64 -9.48 21.19
C ARG A 53 21.59 -10.16 22.16
N GLY A 54 21.53 -11.48 22.23
CA GLY A 54 22.38 -12.30 23.08
C GLY A 54 21.97 -12.34 24.56
N ARG A 55 20.90 -11.65 24.95
CA ARG A 55 20.34 -11.75 26.32
C ARG A 55 19.76 -13.14 26.53
N PRO A 56 19.99 -13.76 27.71
CA PRO A 56 19.38 -15.05 28.03
C PRO A 56 17.87 -14.91 28.20
N VAL A 57 17.11 -15.76 27.49
CA VAL A 57 15.64 -15.83 27.58
C VAL A 57 15.26 -17.11 28.31
N SER A 58 14.41 -17.01 29.32
CA SER A 58 13.95 -18.18 30.07
C SER A 58 13.05 -19.08 29.22
N SER A 59 13.11 -20.40 29.46
CA SER A 59 12.23 -21.38 28.80
C SER A 59 10.75 -21.00 28.95
N GLN A 60 10.35 -20.52 30.12
CA GLN A 60 8.96 -20.10 30.39
C GLN A 60 8.53 -18.92 29.49
N ARG A 61 9.43 -17.93 29.29
CA ARG A 61 9.17 -16.80 28.42
C ARG A 61 9.04 -17.26 26.97
N LEU A 62 9.95 -18.11 26.49
CA LEU A 62 9.89 -18.69 25.13
C LEU A 62 8.60 -19.50 24.90
N ILE A 63 8.19 -20.30 25.89
CA ILE A 63 6.95 -21.06 25.81
C ILE A 63 5.74 -20.13 25.68
N ARG A 64 5.68 -19.08 26.47
CA ARG A 64 4.58 -18.09 26.39
C ARG A 64 4.54 -17.39 25.04
N GLU A 65 5.69 -16.98 24.50
CA GLU A 65 5.76 -16.26 23.21
C GLU A 65 5.46 -17.17 22.01
N LEU A 66 5.89 -18.44 22.03
CA LEU A 66 5.78 -19.34 20.89
C LEU A 66 4.51 -20.22 20.91
N TRP A 67 3.79 -20.33 22.04
CA TRP A 67 2.58 -21.14 22.19
C TRP A 67 1.44 -20.38 22.88
N ALA A 68 1.26 -19.10 22.61
CA ALA A 68 0.21 -18.30 23.22
C ALA A 68 -1.19 -18.93 23.13
N ASP A 69 -1.51 -19.61 22.02
CA ASP A 69 -2.85 -20.13 21.72
C ASP A 69 -3.04 -21.63 21.94
N ARG A 70 -2.00 -22.40 22.26
CA ARG A 70 -2.10 -23.87 22.41
C ARG A 70 -1.41 -24.34 23.67
N ARG A 71 -2.21 -24.86 24.60
CA ARG A 71 -1.71 -25.60 25.76
C ARG A 71 -1.15 -26.96 25.29
N SER A 72 0.16 -27.14 25.41
CA SER A 72 0.80 -28.45 25.27
C SER A 72 0.81 -29.13 26.64
N ASP A 73 0.61 -30.45 26.68
CA ASP A 73 0.68 -31.21 27.94
C ASP A 73 2.11 -31.24 28.52
N ASN A 74 3.13 -31.03 27.67
CA ASN A 74 4.53 -30.90 28.10
C ASN A 74 5.26 -29.81 27.30
N PRO A 75 5.05 -28.52 27.62
CA PRO A 75 5.61 -27.41 26.84
C PRO A 75 7.14 -27.32 26.95
N GLU A 76 7.75 -27.73 28.07
CA GLU A 76 9.21 -27.72 28.21
C GLU A 76 9.86 -28.81 27.35
N GLY A 77 9.28 -29.98 27.29
CA GLY A 77 9.73 -31.07 26.42
C GLY A 77 9.59 -30.69 24.95
N ALA A 78 8.48 -30.03 24.59
CA ALA A 78 8.24 -29.54 23.23
C ALA A 78 9.29 -28.48 22.83
N LEU A 79 9.61 -27.53 23.72
CA LEU A 79 10.64 -26.52 23.49
C LEU A 79 12.03 -27.15 23.29
N LYS A 80 12.42 -28.09 24.15
CA LYS A 80 13.71 -28.81 24.03
C LYS A 80 13.81 -29.54 22.69
N THR A 81 12.77 -30.24 22.29
CA THR A 81 12.69 -30.96 21.02
C THR A 81 12.79 -30.00 19.85
N MET A 82 12.07 -28.87 19.90
CA MET A 82 12.13 -27.84 18.86
C MET A 82 13.53 -27.24 18.74
N VAL A 83 14.17 -26.85 19.83
CA VAL A 83 15.54 -26.32 19.84
C VAL A 83 16.52 -27.34 19.24
N SER A 84 16.39 -28.62 19.59
CA SER A 84 17.24 -29.69 19.02
C SER A 84 17.07 -29.80 17.50
N ARG A 85 15.82 -29.81 17.02
CA ARG A 85 15.52 -29.88 15.58
C ARG A 85 16.05 -28.64 14.83
N VAL A 86 15.83 -27.45 15.37
CA VAL A 86 16.33 -26.19 14.78
C VAL A 86 17.84 -26.20 14.68
N ARG A 87 18.56 -26.64 15.73
CA ARG A 87 20.02 -26.77 15.68
C ARG A 87 20.48 -27.78 14.63
N SER A 88 19.79 -28.90 14.49
CA SER A 88 20.11 -29.90 13.46
C SER A 88 19.97 -29.30 12.07
N THR A 89 18.82 -28.65 11.79
CA THR A 89 18.58 -28.00 10.49
C THR A 89 19.57 -26.89 10.20
N LEU A 90 19.91 -26.05 11.19
CA LEU A 90 20.97 -25.03 11.03
C LEU A 90 22.32 -25.63 10.70
N ASN A 91 22.68 -26.76 11.31
CA ASN A 91 23.95 -27.47 11.03
C ASN A 91 23.94 -28.17 9.65
N GLU A 92 22.78 -28.50 9.10
CA GLU A 92 22.61 -29.00 7.73
C GLU A 92 22.93 -27.88 6.71
N ILE A 93 22.54 -26.63 7.03
CA ILE A 93 22.80 -25.45 6.18
C ILE A 93 24.29 -25.07 6.23
N SER A 94 24.85 -24.94 7.44
CA SER A 94 26.27 -24.59 7.61
C SER A 94 26.83 -25.23 8.87
N PRO A 95 28.05 -25.82 8.81
CA PRO A 95 28.68 -26.45 9.94
C PRO A 95 28.76 -25.50 11.15
N LYS A 96 28.37 -26.01 12.32
CA LYS A 96 28.32 -25.26 13.60
C LYS A 96 27.31 -24.13 13.69
N LEU A 97 26.51 -23.83 12.66
CA LEU A 97 25.49 -22.75 12.72
C LEU A 97 24.49 -23.01 13.85
N GLY A 98 24.11 -24.25 14.13
CA GLY A 98 23.26 -24.60 15.27
C GLY A 98 23.83 -24.25 16.65
N THR A 99 25.15 -24.03 16.75
CA THR A 99 25.77 -23.59 18.01
C THR A 99 25.52 -22.13 18.33
N CYS A 100 25.00 -21.35 17.38
CA CYS A 100 24.54 -20.00 17.63
C CYS A 100 23.40 -19.96 18.67
N ILE A 101 22.61 -21.04 18.79
CA ILE A 101 21.63 -21.17 19.84
C ILE A 101 22.32 -21.79 21.07
N VAL A 102 22.65 -21.00 22.04
CA VAL A 102 23.31 -21.42 23.29
C VAL A 102 22.26 -21.71 24.36
N SER A 103 22.37 -22.89 25.02
CA SER A 103 21.54 -23.25 26.18
C SER A 103 22.26 -22.95 27.49
N GLY A 104 21.56 -22.36 28.43
CA GLY A 104 21.99 -22.18 29.82
C GLY A 104 21.10 -22.96 30.79
N GLN A 105 21.18 -22.66 32.10
CA GLN A 105 20.31 -23.22 33.12
C GLN A 105 18.86 -22.69 32.94
N GLY A 106 18.04 -23.45 32.16
CA GLY A 106 16.65 -23.06 31.88
C GLY A 106 16.52 -21.82 30.96
N THR A 107 17.57 -21.46 30.25
CA THR A 107 17.56 -20.29 29.34
C THR A 107 18.16 -20.64 27.99
N TYR A 108 17.82 -19.83 26.98
CA TYR A 108 18.38 -19.88 25.64
C TYR A 108 18.77 -18.48 25.19
N ARG A 109 19.82 -18.36 24.39
CA ARG A 109 20.24 -17.10 23.77
C ARG A 109 20.83 -17.35 22.38
N TRP A 110 20.77 -16.32 21.55
CA TRP A 110 21.53 -16.29 20.27
C TRP A 110 22.93 -15.74 20.52
N GLN A 111 23.91 -16.38 19.93
CA GLN A 111 25.30 -15.91 19.90
C GLN A 111 25.84 -16.11 18.50
N SER A 112 25.96 -15.01 17.73
CA SER A 112 26.50 -15.07 16.39
C SER A 112 27.97 -15.54 16.40
N LEU A 113 28.30 -16.37 15.43
CA LEU A 113 29.69 -16.73 15.14
C LEU A 113 30.33 -15.64 14.27
N PRO A 114 31.66 -15.49 14.21
CA PRO A 114 32.31 -14.42 13.46
C PRO A 114 31.98 -14.37 11.97
N HIS A 115 31.63 -15.52 11.37
CA HIS A 115 31.26 -15.64 9.96
C HIS A 115 29.72 -15.61 9.75
N VAL A 116 28.93 -15.35 10.79
CA VAL A 116 27.44 -15.26 10.72
C VAL A 116 27.05 -13.82 10.85
N HIS A 117 26.54 -13.26 9.74
CA HIS A 117 26.05 -11.90 9.66
C HIS A 117 24.52 -11.92 9.74
N VAL A 118 23.95 -11.04 10.55
CA VAL A 118 22.52 -10.91 10.73
C VAL A 118 22.15 -9.46 10.46
N ASP A 119 21.38 -9.21 9.41
CA ASP A 119 21.03 -7.88 8.93
C ASP A 119 20.39 -7.00 10.00
N VAL A 120 19.39 -7.49 10.71
CA VAL A 120 18.69 -6.72 11.75
C VAL A 120 19.62 -6.27 12.88
N LEU A 121 20.64 -7.04 13.24
CA LEU A 121 21.61 -6.66 14.27
C LEU A 121 22.50 -5.52 13.78
N GLU A 122 23.00 -5.60 12.54
CA GLU A 122 23.76 -4.52 11.90
C GLU A 122 22.93 -3.26 11.76
N ILE A 123 21.67 -3.40 11.34
CA ILE A 123 20.70 -2.28 11.24
C ILE A 123 20.51 -1.60 12.60
N ILE A 124 20.27 -2.36 13.66
CA ILE A 124 20.10 -1.80 15.01
C ILE A 124 21.34 -1.04 15.46
N ASP A 125 22.54 -1.56 15.17
CA ASP A 125 23.80 -0.91 15.54
C ASP A 125 24.03 0.37 14.70
N LEU A 126 23.71 0.35 13.41
CA LEU A 126 23.74 1.53 12.55
C LEU A 126 22.75 2.60 13.03
N LEU A 127 21.48 2.24 13.33
CA LEU A 127 20.47 3.16 13.83
C LEU A 127 20.89 3.80 15.15
N ASN A 128 21.43 3.01 16.09
CA ASN A 128 21.94 3.53 17.36
C ASN A 128 23.10 4.51 17.15
N SER A 129 24.03 4.21 16.23
CA SER A 129 25.13 5.11 15.87
C SER A 129 24.60 6.41 15.27
N LEU A 130 23.72 6.32 14.28
CA LEU A 130 23.13 7.47 13.60
C LEU A 130 22.29 8.37 14.51
N ARG A 131 21.71 7.82 15.57
CA ARG A 131 20.89 8.57 16.53
C ARG A 131 21.70 9.45 17.46
N HIS A 132 22.88 9.03 17.85
CA HIS A 132 23.70 9.68 18.88
C HIS A 132 24.82 10.56 18.35
N GLU A 133 25.19 10.42 17.11
CA GLU A 133 26.25 11.20 16.48
C GLU A 133 25.67 12.44 15.76
N PRO A 134 26.39 13.58 15.77
CA PRO A 134 25.99 14.74 14.96
C PRO A 134 26.10 14.39 13.47
N PRO A 135 25.28 14.98 12.59
CA PRO A 135 25.32 14.73 11.16
C PRO A 135 26.66 15.22 10.58
N ASP A 136 27.50 14.28 10.17
CA ASP A 136 28.78 14.50 9.53
C ASP A 136 28.89 13.68 8.22
N PRO A 137 29.94 13.84 7.40
CA PRO A 137 30.15 13.04 6.20
C PRO A 137 30.18 11.53 6.43
N GLY A 138 30.53 11.06 7.63
CA GLY A 138 30.50 9.64 8.00
C GLY A 138 29.07 9.09 8.11
N HIS A 139 28.10 9.94 8.42
CA HIS A 139 26.67 9.57 8.43
C HIS A 139 26.18 9.12 7.06
N MET A 140 26.66 9.77 5.98
CA MET A 140 26.25 9.44 4.63
C MET A 140 26.50 7.96 4.31
N GLY A 141 27.71 7.48 4.53
CA GLY A 141 28.05 6.08 4.27
C GLY A 141 27.29 5.09 5.19
N LYS A 142 27.08 5.45 6.47
CA LYS A 142 26.28 4.64 7.39
C LYS A 142 24.82 4.55 6.97
N THR A 143 24.23 5.67 6.52
CA THR A 143 22.83 5.68 6.06
C THR A 143 22.68 4.96 4.73
N GLU A 144 23.62 5.09 3.80
CA GLU A 144 23.63 4.28 2.57
C GLU A 144 23.69 2.79 2.88
N ARG A 145 24.54 2.39 3.81
CA ARG A 145 24.63 0.99 4.28
C ARG A 145 23.35 0.54 4.97
N LEU A 146 22.73 1.38 5.81
CA LEU A 146 21.45 1.11 6.42
C LEU A 146 20.38 0.86 5.35
N MET A 147 20.29 1.72 4.33
CA MET A 147 19.33 1.58 3.24
C MET A 147 19.59 0.32 2.38
N GLU A 148 20.83 -0.11 2.23
CA GLU A 148 21.15 -1.37 1.55
C GLU A 148 20.62 -2.58 2.30
N LEU A 149 20.73 -2.58 3.64
CA LEU A 149 20.27 -3.67 4.49
C LEU A 149 18.76 -3.67 4.69
N PHE A 150 18.14 -2.50 4.75
CA PHE A 150 16.70 -2.33 4.99
C PHE A 150 15.91 -2.58 3.70
N GLN A 151 15.72 -3.84 3.33
CA GLN A 151 15.09 -4.27 2.06
C GLN A 151 13.57 -4.45 2.17
N GLY A 152 13.00 -4.31 3.35
CA GLY A 152 11.59 -4.45 3.70
C GLY A 152 11.46 -4.42 5.21
N ASP A 153 10.25 -4.30 5.70
CA ASP A 153 10.00 -4.30 7.14
C ASP A 153 10.30 -5.66 7.78
N LEU A 154 10.53 -5.63 9.09
CA LEU A 154 10.77 -6.83 9.88
C LEU A 154 9.52 -7.72 9.86
N TYR A 155 9.59 -8.84 9.14
CA TYR A 155 8.53 -9.83 9.11
C TYR A 155 8.79 -10.92 10.14
N LEU A 156 8.01 -10.94 11.23
CA LEU A 156 8.09 -11.97 12.24
C LEU A 156 7.10 -13.10 11.94
N THR A 157 7.62 -14.33 11.92
CA THR A 157 6.80 -15.52 11.69
C THR A 157 6.06 -15.88 12.96
N GLY A 158 4.71 -15.75 12.98
CA GLY A 158 3.84 -16.05 14.12
C GLY A 158 3.58 -14.85 15.04
N ASP A 159 2.72 -15.06 16.03
CA ASP A 159 2.28 -14.03 16.99
C ASP A 159 3.32 -13.81 18.10
N ILE A 160 4.44 -13.20 17.76
CA ILE A 160 5.44 -12.79 18.78
C ILE A 160 4.95 -11.49 19.43
N LEU A 161 4.50 -11.55 20.68
CA LEU A 161 3.86 -10.45 21.40
C LEU A 161 4.65 -9.12 21.40
N ASN A 162 5.98 -9.18 21.46
CA ASN A 162 6.84 -7.99 21.43
C ASN A 162 7.32 -7.61 20.00
N GLY A 163 6.93 -8.38 18.99
CA GLY A 163 7.39 -8.18 17.61
C GLY A 163 6.92 -6.85 17.03
N GLN A 164 5.67 -6.47 17.29
CA GLN A 164 5.09 -5.24 16.75
C GLN A 164 5.79 -3.98 17.30
N ALA A 165 6.19 -3.97 18.57
CA ALA A 165 6.91 -2.83 19.12
C ALA A 165 8.31 -2.68 18.51
N THR A 166 9.00 -3.79 18.26
CA THR A 166 10.32 -3.79 17.60
C THR A 166 10.18 -3.39 16.13
N PHE A 167 9.15 -3.90 15.44
CA PHE A 167 8.82 -3.51 14.07
C PHE A 167 8.60 -2.00 13.98
N ASN A 168 7.68 -1.44 14.76
CA ASN A 168 7.36 -0.01 14.73
C ASN A 168 8.58 0.85 15.06
N TRP A 169 9.41 0.40 16.00
CA TRP A 169 10.63 1.11 16.35
C TRP A 169 11.65 1.12 15.20
N LEU A 170 11.91 -0.03 14.56
CA LEU A 170 12.82 -0.15 13.42
C LEU A 170 12.35 0.71 12.26
N HIS A 171 11.07 0.64 11.93
CA HIS A 171 10.45 1.41 10.85
C HIS A 171 10.61 2.92 11.07
N ASN A 172 10.21 3.41 12.25
CA ASN A 172 10.28 4.85 12.57
C ASN A 172 11.72 5.37 12.63
N GLU A 173 12.65 4.61 13.21
CA GLU A 173 14.07 5.01 13.27
C GLU A 173 14.71 4.99 11.87
N TYR A 174 14.32 4.05 11.01
CA TYR A 174 14.76 4.02 9.61
C TYR A 174 14.32 5.28 8.87
N LEU A 175 13.02 5.63 8.90
CA LEU A 175 12.51 6.84 8.27
C LEU A 175 13.19 8.10 8.84
N SER A 176 13.37 8.17 10.15
CA SER A 176 14.09 9.27 10.79
C SER A 176 15.55 9.40 10.30
N ALA A 177 16.24 8.29 10.08
CA ALA A 177 17.59 8.30 9.50
C ALA A 177 17.58 8.76 8.03
N VAL A 178 16.60 8.31 7.26
CA VAL A 178 16.39 8.72 5.86
C VAL A 178 16.16 10.23 5.76
N TYR A 179 15.29 10.80 6.58
CA TYR A 179 15.02 12.25 6.58
C TYR A 179 16.27 13.06 6.93
N ARG A 180 17.02 12.63 7.94
CA ARG A 180 18.30 13.30 8.27
C ARG A 180 19.29 13.23 7.12
N TYR A 181 19.31 12.14 6.37
CA TYR A 181 20.15 12.01 5.20
C TYR A 181 19.71 12.92 4.06
N ILE A 182 18.40 13.03 3.82
CA ILE A 182 17.84 13.97 2.84
C ILE A 182 18.25 15.41 3.18
N GLU A 183 18.19 15.82 4.44
CA GLU A 183 18.61 17.15 4.87
C GLU A 183 20.12 17.39 4.60
N LEU A 184 20.97 16.39 4.84
CA LEU A 184 22.40 16.50 4.48
C LEU A 184 22.61 16.63 2.96
N LEU A 185 21.85 15.87 2.16
CA LEU A 185 21.92 15.93 0.71
C LEU A 185 21.41 17.28 0.17
N LYS A 186 20.42 17.90 0.80
CA LYS A 186 19.95 19.26 0.48
C LYS A 186 21.04 20.32 0.68
N ILE A 187 21.81 20.21 1.76
CA ILE A 187 22.94 21.12 2.04
C ILE A 187 24.00 21.05 0.93
N HIS A 188 24.13 19.91 0.28
CA HIS A 188 25.10 19.69 -0.80
C HIS A 188 24.50 19.79 -2.21
N ASP A 189 23.25 20.19 -2.35
CA ASP A 189 22.49 20.27 -3.62
C ASP A 189 22.43 18.95 -4.42
N GLU A 190 22.52 17.81 -3.72
CA GLU A 190 22.55 16.47 -4.31
C GLU A 190 21.14 15.94 -4.63
N TYR A 191 20.33 16.75 -5.35
CA TYR A 191 18.92 16.44 -5.62
C TYR A 191 18.68 15.14 -6.39
N THR A 192 19.63 14.70 -7.21
CA THR A 192 19.52 13.40 -7.89
C THR A 192 19.53 12.25 -6.88
N LYS A 193 20.43 12.33 -5.89
CA LYS A 193 20.49 11.33 -4.81
C LYS A 193 19.26 11.39 -3.93
N ILE A 194 18.71 12.57 -3.66
CA ILE A 194 17.44 12.69 -2.91
C ILE A 194 16.33 11.92 -3.62
N CYS A 195 16.20 12.07 -4.94
CA CYS A 195 15.21 11.30 -5.71
C CYS A 195 15.39 9.79 -5.54
N ASP A 196 16.62 9.29 -5.57
CA ASP A 196 16.92 7.87 -5.43
C ASP A 196 16.65 7.38 -3.99
N VAL A 197 17.02 8.17 -2.99
CA VAL A 197 16.75 7.90 -1.57
C VAL A 197 15.25 7.82 -1.31
N CYS A 198 14.48 8.83 -1.74
CA CYS A 198 13.03 8.84 -1.55
C CYS A 198 12.36 7.65 -2.24
N ARG A 199 12.73 7.32 -3.50
CA ARG A 199 12.17 6.17 -4.21
C ARG A 199 12.50 4.83 -3.54
N ARG A 200 13.68 4.71 -2.91
CA ARG A 200 14.04 3.50 -2.15
C ARG A 200 13.25 3.42 -0.85
N ALA A 201 13.14 4.52 -0.12
CA ALA A 201 12.40 4.59 1.13
C ALA A 201 10.89 4.36 0.92
N SER A 202 10.29 4.90 -0.15
CA SER A 202 8.90 4.67 -0.51
C SER A 202 8.55 3.22 -0.88
N ARG A 203 9.54 2.34 -1.09
CA ARG A 203 9.27 0.89 -1.21
C ARG A 203 8.99 0.24 0.14
N ILE A 204 9.43 0.88 1.21
CA ILE A 204 9.21 0.44 2.60
C ILE A 204 7.91 1.03 3.13
N ASP A 205 7.71 2.32 2.91
CA ASP A 205 6.47 3.02 3.24
C ASP A 205 6.04 3.91 2.06
N ASP A 206 5.10 3.41 1.27
CA ASP A 206 4.58 4.11 0.09
C ASP A 206 3.42 5.07 0.42
N LEU A 207 3.01 5.12 1.69
CA LEU A 207 1.99 6.02 2.21
C LEU A 207 2.58 7.20 3.01
N ASP A 208 3.89 7.24 3.21
CA ASP A 208 4.56 8.36 3.87
C ASP A 208 4.58 9.58 2.92
N GLU A 209 3.62 10.49 3.12
CA GLU A 209 3.46 11.67 2.27
C GLU A 209 4.70 12.58 2.29
N GLN A 210 5.44 12.64 3.42
CA GLN A 210 6.63 13.47 3.54
C GLN A 210 7.75 13.02 2.59
N LEU A 211 7.95 11.71 2.41
CA LEU A 211 8.90 11.18 1.43
C LEU A 211 8.57 11.64 0.00
N HIS A 212 7.28 11.69 -0.32
CA HIS A 212 6.82 12.10 -1.64
C HIS A 212 6.92 13.62 -1.83
N ILE A 213 6.70 14.41 -0.78
CA ILE A 213 6.95 15.86 -0.80
C ILE A 213 8.44 16.12 -1.07
N GLU A 214 9.35 15.43 -0.36
CA GLU A 214 10.78 15.53 -0.58
C GLU A 214 11.20 15.14 -2.01
N LEU A 215 10.63 14.05 -2.53
CA LEU A 215 10.84 13.60 -3.89
C LEU A 215 10.40 14.65 -4.91
N MET A 216 9.18 15.19 -4.75
CA MET A 216 8.64 16.22 -5.64
C MET A 216 9.48 17.49 -5.61
N GLN A 217 9.90 17.96 -4.44
CA GLN A 217 10.77 19.12 -4.28
C GLN A 217 12.13 18.91 -4.96
N ALA A 218 12.73 17.74 -4.77
CA ALA A 218 13.99 17.39 -5.44
C ALA A 218 13.84 17.35 -6.97
N MET A 219 12.73 16.79 -7.49
CA MET A 219 12.43 16.82 -8.93
C MET A 219 12.29 18.24 -9.46
N VAL A 220 11.68 19.15 -8.69
CA VAL A 220 11.56 20.57 -9.06
C VAL A 220 12.93 21.22 -9.18
N ASN A 221 13.81 21.01 -8.21
CA ASN A 221 15.17 21.54 -8.26
C ASN A 221 15.97 20.99 -9.45
N LEU A 222 15.66 19.77 -9.92
CA LEU A 222 16.21 19.20 -11.14
C LEU A 222 15.48 19.64 -12.41
N ASN A 223 14.54 20.59 -12.32
CA ASN A 223 13.70 21.07 -13.43
C ASN A 223 12.81 19.99 -14.06
N ARG A 224 12.43 18.93 -13.29
CA ARG A 224 11.62 17.79 -13.71
C ARG A 224 10.18 17.90 -13.19
N ARG A 225 9.54 19.06 -13.47
CA ARG A 225 8.22 19.42 -12.91
C ARG A 225 7.09 18.48 -13.33
N ASP A 226 7.13 17.99 -14.58
CA ASP A 226 6.10 17.07 -15.09
C ASP A 226 6.12 15.73 -14.33
N GLU A 227 7.31 15.27 -13.94
CA GLU A 227 7.46 14.06 -13.14
C GLU A 227 6.95 14.29 -11.70
N ALA A 228 7.24 15.45 -11.10
CA ALA A 228 6.70 15.80 -9.78
C ALA A 228 5.16 15.84 -9.79
N ALA A 229 4.57 16.44 -10.83
CA ALA A 229 3.12 16.47 -11.00
C ALA A 229 2.51 15.06 -11.25
N ALA A 230 3.23 14.18 -11.95
CA ALA A 230 2.82 12.80 -12.15
C ALA A 230 2.85 12.01 -10.83
N GLU A 231 3.87 12.25 -9.98
CA GLU A 231 3.99 11.63 -8.67
C GLU A 231 2.83 12.01 -7.75
N TYR A 232 2.48 13.30 -7.67
CA TYR A 232 1.29 13.73 -6.92
C TYR A 232 0.02 13.02 -7.40
N ARG A 233 -0.22 12.97 -8.73
CA ARG A 233 -1.42 12.32 -9.28
C ARG A 233 -1.48 10.82 -8.95
N ARG A 234 -0.32 10.15 -8.93
CA ARG A 234 -0.20 8.75 -8.52
C ARG A 234 -0.62 8.57 -7.06
N LEU A 235 -0.09 9.40 -6.17
CA LEU A 235 -0.41 9.36 -4.74
C LEU A 235 -1.87 9.69 -4.46
N ALA A 236 -2.40 10.76 -5.05
CA ALA A 236 -3.78 11.16 -4.87
C ALA A 236 -4.75 10.05 -5.32
N LYS A 237 -4.41 9.32 -6.38
CA LYS A 237 -5.17 8.15 -6.81
C LYS A 237 -5.07 7.02 -5.78
N GLN A 238 -3.88 6.75 -5.28
CA GLN A 238 -3.61 5.70 -4.31
C GLN A 238 -4.31 5.96 -2.96
N SER A 239 -4.25 7.19 -2.45
CA SER A 239 -4.93 7.58 -1.21
C SER A 239 -6.45 7.38 -1.30
N ARG A 240 -7.06 7.74 -2.44
CA ARG A 240 -8.48 7.51 -2.67
C ARG A 240 -8.84 6.03 -2.79
N GLU A 241 -8.01 5.22 -3.48
CA GLU A 241 -8.30 3.81 -3.72
C GLU A 241 -8.09 2.92 -2.47
N TYR A 242 -7.09 3.23 -1.64
CA TYR A 242 -6.72 2.38 -0.50
C TYR A 242 -7.15 2.93 0.86
N LEU A 243 -7.21 4.25 1.01
CA LEU A 243 -7.51 4.89 2.29
C LEU A 243 -8.87 5.57 2.32
N ASP A 244 -9.56 5.66 1.18
CA ASP A 244 -10.80 6.45 1.01
C ASP A 244 -10.62 7.89 1.52
N ALA A 245 -9.43 8.47 1.32
CA ALA A 245 -9.03 9.78 1.82
C ALA A 245 -8.43 10.64 0.71
N GLU A 246 -8.57 11.95 0.85
CA GLU A 246 -7.84 12.91 0.02
C GLU A 246 -6.39 13.04 0.53
N PRO A 247 -5.43 13.43 -0.35
CA PRO A 247 -4.07 13.75 0.05
C PRO A 247 -4.01 14.80 1.17
N GLY A 248 -3.01 14.70 2.03
CA GLY A 248 -2.81 15.64 3.11
C GLY A 248 -2.59 17.08 2.61
N GLU A 249 -2.91 18.07 3.47
CA GLU A 249 -2.82 19.49 3.12
C GLU A 249 -1.41 19.93 2.68
N GLU A 250 -0.36 19.36 3.26
CA GLU A 250 1.05 19.68 2.94
C GLU A 250 1.42 19.17 1.53
N LEU A 251 1.01 17.95 1.19
CA LEU A 251 1.22 17.37 -0.13
C LEU A 251 0.44 18.14 -1.20
N GLN A 252 -0.80 18.53 -0.90
CA GLN A 252 -1.61 19.37 -1.77
C GLN A 252 -0.95 20.77 -1.97
N ALA A 253 -0.49 21.41 -0.89
CA ALA A 253 0.18 22.71 -0.97
C ALA A 253 1.49 22.65 -1.80
N CYS A 254 2.24 21.55 -1.67
CA CYS A 254 3.42 21.31 -2.49
C CYS A 254 3.03 21.27 -3.99
N TYR A 255 1.98 20.51 -4.35
CA TYR A 255 1.50 20.43 -5.73
C TYR A 255 0.98 21.77 -6.25
N ASP A 256 0.23 22.53 -5.45
CA ASP A 256 -0.31 23.84 -5.84
C ASP A 256 0.83 24.85 -6.13
N SER A 257 1.90 24.81 -5.34
CA SER A 257 3.10 25.62 -5.59
C SER A 257 3.77 25.28 -6.93
N LEU A 258 3.77 24.02 -7.33
CA LEU A 258 4.25 23.57 -8.65
C LEU A 258 3.37 24.10 -9.77
N ALA A 259 2.06 24.04 -9.58
CA ALA A 259 1.07 24.50 -10.55
C ALA A 259 1.16 26.02 -10.76
N GLU A 260 1.41 26.81 -9.71
CA GLU A 260 1.58 28.26 -9.80
C GLU A 260 2.89 28.65 -10.50
N ALA A 261 3.99 27.99 -10.17
CA ALA A 261 5.28 28.22 -10.84
C ALA A 261 5.27 27.81 -12.33
N GLY A 262 4.37 26.88 -12.72
CA GLY A 262 4.15 26.47 -14.11
C GLY A 262 3.31 27.46 -14.94
N LYS A 263 2.53 28.32 -14.30
CA LYS A 263 1.69 29.33 -15.00
C LYS A 263 2.51 30.38 -15.73
N THR A 264 3.78 30.54 -15.41
CA THR A 264 4.70 31.48 -16.07
C THR A 264 5.31 30.91 -17.35
N LEU A 265 5.18 29.61 -17.64
CA LEU A 265 5.69 28.98 -18.86
C LEU A 265 4.51 28.49 -19.72
N ARG A 266 4.27 29.21 -20.82
CA ARG A 266 3.39 28.89 -21.95
C ARG A 266 2.51 27.65 -21.75
N ILE A 267 1.28 27.86 -21.30
CA ILE A 267 0.22 26.85 -21.32
C ILE A 267 0.00 26.44 -22.78
N ASN A 268 0.53 25.29 -23.18
CA ASN A 268 0.19 24.72 -24.46
C ASN A 268 -1.20 24.10 -24.33
N LEU A 269 -2.22 24.74 -24.95
CA LEU A 269 -3.59 24.26 -24.98
C LEU A 269 -3.71 22.80 -25.45
N ASP A 270 -2.81 22.37 -26.32
CA ASP A 270 -2.78 21.00 -26.83
C ASP A 270 -2.35 19.99 -25.75
N THR A 271 -1.45 20.37 -24.84
CA THR A 271 -1.06 19.52 -23.68
C THR A 271 -2.24 19.35 -22.74
N ILE A 272 -2.91 20.44 -22.34
CA ILE A 272 -4.11 20.39 -21.50
C ILE A 272 -5.22 19.58 -22.17
N ARG A 273 -5.43 19.82 -23.48
CA ARG A 273 -6.43 19.09 -24.25
C ARG A 273 -6.14 17.59 -24.29
N ASN A 274 -4.88 17.18 -24.47
CA ASN A 274 -4.47 15.77 -24.47
C ASN A 274 -4.57 15.11 -23.09
N GLU A 275 -4.40 15.86 -22.02
CA GLU A 275 -4.62 15.37 -20.64
C GLU A 275 -6.11 15.22 -20.32
N LEU A 276 -6.96 16.12 -20.82
CA LEU A 276 -8.41 16.10 -20.61
C LEU A 276 -9.15 15.14 -21.55
N ILE A 277 -8.55 14.73 -22.67
CA ILE A 277 -9.14 13.74 -23.57
C ILE A 277 -9.05 12.37 -22.90
N GLU A 278 -10.20 11.71 -22.67
CA GLU A 278 -10.23 10.29 -22.36
C GLU A 278 -9.37 9.54 -23.40
N LYS A 279 -8.35 8.80 -22.94
CA LYS A 279 -7.52 7.98 -23.83
C LYS A 279 -8.41 7.13 -24.72
N GLU A 280 -8.14 7.11 -26.02
CA GLU A 280 -8.86 6.29 -27.00
C GLU A 280 -8.92 4.84 -26.50
N GLY A 281 -10.09 4.39 -26.13
CA GLY A 281 -10.36 3.13 -25.42
C GLY A 281 -11.28 3.32 -24.24
N GLY A 282 -11.69 4.54 -23.93
CA GLY A 282 -12.67 4.87 -22.90
C GLY A 282 -13.96 4.08 -23.08
N THR A 283 -14.49 3.57 -21.97
CA THR A 283 -15.64 2.69 -21.86
C THR A 283 -16.78 3.05 -22.81
N LYS A 284 -17.17 2.11 -23.66
CA LYS A 284 -18.43 2.18 -24.41
C LYS A 284 -19.54 2.14 -23.36
N GLY A 285 -20.22 3.25 -23.11
CA GLY A 285 -21.33 3.31 -22.16
C GLY A 285 -21.34 4.61 -21.34
N PRO A 286 -22.22 4.72 -20.34
CA PRO A 286 -22.40 5.91 -19.52
C PRO A 286 -21.19 6.16 -18.60
N PHE A 287 -21.05 7.39 -18.12
CA PHE A 287 -20.07 7.76 -17.12
C PHE A 287 -20.58 7.40 -15.73
N PHE A 288 -20.05 6.32 -15.16
CA PHE A 288 -20.28 5.96 -13.77
C PHE A 288 -19.30 6.71 -12.87
N CYS A 289 -19.83 7.43 -11.90
CA CYS A 289 -19.01 8.19 -10.95
C CYS A 289 -19.58 8.07 -9.53
N GLU A 290 -18.77 8.44 -8.57
CA GLU A 290 -19.20 8.55 -7.18
C GLU A 290 -20.14 9.75 -6.97
N TYR A 291 -20.89 9.73 -5.86
CA TYR A 291 -21.93 10.72 -5.60
C TYR A 291 -21.39 12.15 -5.52
N HIS A 292 -20.20 12.35 -4.96
CA HIS A 292 -19.62 13.69 -4.89
C HIS A 292 -19.30 14.27 -6.29
N VAL A 293 -18.73 13.46 -7.20
CA VAL A 293 -18.48 13.86 -8.60
C VAL A 293 -19.79 14.13 -9.31
N PHE A 294 -20.79 13.26 -9.12
CA PHE A 294 -22.13 13.46 -9.66
C PHE A 294 -22.74 14.78 -9.23
N LYS A 295 -22.59 15.14 -7.95
CA LYS A 295 -23.09 16.40 -7.39
C LYS A 295 -22.43 17.62 -8.04
N GLU A 296 -21.11 17.57 -8.25
CA GLU A 296 -20.40 18.67 -8.93
C GLU A 296 -20.84 18.79 -10.39
N VAL A 297 -20.95 17.69 -11.11
CA VAL A 297 -21.47 17.69 -12.48
C VAL A 297 -22.92 18.22 -12.55
N TYR A 298 -23.77 17.80 -11.62
CA TYR A 298 -25.13 18.33 -11.49
C TYR A 298 -25.12 19.85 -11.31
N ASN A 299 -24.29 20.37 -10.41
CA ASN A 299 -24.17 21.81 -10.16
C ASN A 299 -23.68 22.58 -11.39
N ILE A 300 -22.73 22.01 -12.15
CA ILE A 300 -22.24 22.58 -13.40
C ILE A 300 -23.38 22.68 -14.42
N TYR A 301 -24.16 21.62 -14.60
CA TYR A 301 -25.30 21.64 -15.51
C TYR A 301 -26.39 22.62 -15.05
N MET A 302 -26.69 22.69 -13.76
CA MET A 302 -27.64 23.67 -13.21
C MET A 302 -27.23 25.10 -13.52
N ARG A 303 -25.94 25.44 -13.38
CA ARG A 303 -25.44 26.79 -13.71
C ARG A 303 -25.49 27.10 -15.22
N ASN A 304 -25.41 26.08 -16.06
CA ASN A 304 -25.37 26.24 -17.51
C ASN A 304 -26.77 26.17 -18.17
N LEU A 305 -27.78 25.62 -17.51
CA LEU A 305 -29.12 25.46 -18.05
C LEU A 305 -29.70 26.78 -18.53
N GLU A 306 -29.56 27.87 -17.77
CA GLU A 306 -30.08 29.18 -18.11
C GLU A 306 -29.36 29.80 -19.33
N ARG A 307 -28.14 29.42 -19.60
CA ARG A 307 -27.28 30.04 -20.65
C ARG A 307 -27.28 29.29 -21.97
N LEU A 308 -27.38 27.95 -21.93
CA LEU A 308 -27.14 27.11 -23.11
C LEU A 308 -28.42 26.50 -23.69
N GLY A 309 -29.56 26.62 -23.01
CA GLY A 309 -30.88 26.13 -23.49
C GLY A 309 -30.89 24.60 -23.72
N SER A 310 -29.92 23.87 -23.18
CA SER A 310 -29.85 22.42 -23.32
C SER A 310 -30.78 21.73 -22.32
N SER A 311 -31.59 20.79 -22.79
CA SER A 311 -32.45 20.00 -21.90
C SER A 311 -31.65 18.91 -21.20
N MET A 312 -31.72 18.89 -19.85
CA MET A 312 -31.15 17.86 -19.00
C MET A 312 -32.22 17.35 -18.05
N PHE A 313 -32.23 16.05 -17.78
CA PHE A 313 -33.16 15.41 -16.88
C PHE A 313 -32.44 14.65 -15.77
N LEU A 314 -32.97 14.76 -14.56
CA LEU A 314 -32.60 13.91 -13.43
C LEU A 314 -33.51 12.69 -13.43
N GLY A 315 -32.90 11.51 -13.56
CA GLY A 315 -33.58 10.22 -13.43
C GLY A 315 -33.19 9.53 -12.12
N ILE A 316 -34.14 8.83 -11.53
CA ILE A 316 -33.93 7.99 -10.34
C ILE A 316 -34.53 6.63 -10.62
N ILE A 317 -33.74 5.57 -10.35
CA ILE A 317 -34.24 4.20 -10.33
C ILE A 317 -34.01 3.65 -8.92
N MET A 318 -35.08 3.15 -8.31
CA MET A 318 -35.06 2.58 -6.98
C MET A 318 -35.63 1.15 -7.02
N LEU A 319 -34.91 0.21 -6.41
CA LEU A 319 -35.44 -1.13 -6.15
C LEU A 319 -36.16 -1.13 -4.80
N GLY A 320 -37.37 -1.68 -4.77
CA GLY A 320 -38.24 -1.71 -3.60
C GLY A 320 -37.63 -2.48 -2.43
N ASP A 321 -38.18 -2.28 -1.24
CA ASP A 321 -37.70 -2.92 -0.02
C ASP A 321 -38.29 -4.35 0.11
N ILE A 322 -37.47 -5.31 0.46
CA ILE A 322 -37.87 -6.69 0.77
C ILE A 322 -37.78 -6.82 2.29
N GLY A 323 -38.88 -6.83 2.97
CA GLY A 323 -39.01 -6.78 4.43
C GLY A 323 -38.43 -7.96 5.23
N ASP A 324 -37.41 -8.68 4.74
CA ASP A 324 -36.83 -9.82 5.45
C ASP A 324 -35.30 -9.78 5.48
N LYS A 325 -34.67 -10.24 6.58
CA LYS A 325 -33.22 -10.22 6.82
C LYS A 325 -32.34 -11.03 5.84
N SER A 326 -32.94 -11.93 5.07
CA SER A 326 -32.28 -12.60 3.94
C SER A 326 -32.17 -11.71 2.69
N SER A 327 -32.62 -10.48 2.77
CA SER A 327 -32.86 -9.54 1.67
C SER A 327 -31.62 -8.78 1.21
N ASP A 328 -30.59 -8.59 2.04
CA ASP A 328 -29.44 -7.73 1.72
C ASP A 328 -28.60 -8.32 0.59
N VAL A 329 -28.30 -9.63 0.64
CA VAL A 329 -27.55 -10.33 -0.43
C VAL A 329 -28.33 -10.33 -1.74
N ARG A 330 -29.65 -10.52 -1.66
CA ARG A 330 -30.53 -10.52 -2.83
C ARG A 330 -30.62 -9.12 -3.44
N ARG A 331 -30.75 -8.09 -2.61
CA ARG A 331 -30.78 -6.68 -3.04
C ARG A 331 -29.46 -6.31 -3.73
N GLU A 332 -28.31 -6.63 -3.14
CA GLU A 332 -27.01 -6.34 -3.73
C GLU A 332 -26.82 -7.07 -5.06
N SER A 333 -27.28 -8.32 -5.18
CA SER A 333 -27.25 -9.07 -6.45
C SER A 333 -28.12 -8.37 -7.52
N CYS A 334 -29.32 -7.92 -7.16
CA CYS A 334 -30.21 -7.19 -8.08
C CYS A 334 -29.64 -5.80 -8.46
N MET A 335 -29.00 -5.11 -7.51
CA MET A 335 -28.34 -3.83 -7.77
C MET A 335 -27.12 -3.98 -8.68
N ALA A 336 -26.32 -5.04 -8.48
CA ALA A 336 -25.20 -5.38 -9.37
C ALA A 336 -25.67 -5.71 -10.79
N GLY A 337 -26.77 -6.48 -10.89
CA GLY A 337 -27.42 -6.75 -12.16
C GLY A 337 -27.94 -5.52 -12.87
N LEU A 338 -28.64 -4.66 -12.13
CA LEU A 338 -29.11 -3.37 -12.65
C LEU A 338 -27.92 -2.51 -13.14
N GLN A 339 -26.80 -2.53 -12.43
CA GLN A 339 -25.58 -1.83 -12.86
C GLN A 339 -25.09 -2.31 -14.22
N GLN A 340 -25.10 -3.62 -14.47
CA GLN A 340 -24.68 -4.19 -15.77
C GLN A 340 -25.63 -3.77 -16.90
N ILE A 341 -26.94 -3.81 -16.64
CA ILE A 341 -27.94 -3.33 -17.59
C ILE A 341 -27.72 -1.85 -17.93
N LEU A 342 -27.50 -1.00 -16.91
CA LEU A 342 -27.20 0.40 -17.11
C LEU A 342 -25.91 0.61 -17.92
N LYS A 343 -24.82 -0.08 -17.58
CA LYS A 343 -23.54 0.00 -18.31
C LYS A 343 -23.67 -0.36 -19.79
N SER A 344 -24.49 -1.36 -20.09
CA SER A 344 -24.62 -1.88 -21.46
C SER A 344 -25.64 -1.12 -22.30
N ASN A 345 -26.61 -0.44 -21.69
CA ASN A 345 -27.77 0.10 -22.39
C ASN A 345 -27.89 1.63 -22.33
N MET A 346 -27.06 2.30 -21.52
CA MET A 346 -27.03 3.75 -21.46
C MET A 346 -25.96 4.33 -22.38
N ARG A 347 -26.10 5.61 -22.73
CA ARG A 347 -25.24 6.29 -23.72
C ARG A 347 -23.99 6.89 -23.07
N LYS A 348 -22.95 7.12 -23.86
CA LYS A 348 -21.69 7.74 -23.41
C LYS A 348 -21.87 9.11 -22.72
N GLY A 349 -22.92 9.84 -23.05
CA GLY A 349 -23.23 11.15 -22.44
C GLY A 349 -24.06 11.08 -21.15
N ASP A 350 -24.59 9.90 -20.80
CA ASP A 350 -25.35 9.73 -19.56
C ASP A 350 -24.39 9.60 -18.37
N ILE A 351 -24.76 10.17 -17.24
CA ILE A 351 -23.95 10.19 -16.02
C ILE A 351 -24.73 9.49 -14.92
N ILE A 352 -24.14 8.52 -14.26
CA ILE A 352 -24.82 7.64 -13.32
C ILE A 352 -24.01 7.53 -12.02
N THR A 353 -24.71 7.58 -10.89
CA THR A 353 -24.13 7.31 -9.57
C THR A 353 -24.99 6.35 -8.77
N ARG A 354 -24.39 5.56 -7.89
CA ARG A 354 -25.10 4.83 -6.86
C ARG A 354 -25.39 5.80 -5.71
N PHE A 355 -26.65 6.21 -5.58
CA PHE A 355 -27.09 7.19 -4.58
C PHE A 355 -27.27 6.58 -3.19
N SER A 356 -27.77 5.34 -3.14
CA SER A 356 -27.95 4.56 -1.90
C SER A 356 -27.86 3.05 -2.19
N ASP A 357 -28.03 2.24 -1.15
CA ASP A 357 -27.98 0.76 -1.26
C ASP A 357 -29.03 0.19 -2.24
N ASN A 358 -30.09 0.92 -2.53
CA ASN A 358 -31.17 0.49 -3.42
C ASN A 358 -31.48 1.48 -4.55
N THR A 359 -30.69 2.54 -4.75
CA THR A 359 -31.06 3.64 -5.66
C THR A 359 -29.88 4.05 -6.55
N TYR A 360 -30.12 4.15 -7.84
CA TYR A 360 -29.27 4.86 -8.80
C TYR A 360 -29.88 6.21 -9.15
N ALA A 361 -29.05 7.25 -9.17
CA ALA A 361 -29.38 8.56 -9.73
C ALA A 361 -28.62 8.77 -11.05
N MET A 362 -29.20 9.44 -11.99
CA MET A 362 -28.63 9.66 -13.30
C MET A 362 -28.98 11.03 -13.90
N LEU A 363 -28.03 11.59 -14.65
CA LEU A 363 -28.24 12.77 -15.47
C LEU A 363 -28.34 12.35 -16.93
N LEU A 364 -29.43 12.72 -17.58
CA LEU A 364 -29.77 12.32 -18.94
C LEU A 364 -29.84 13.54 -19.84
N PRO A 365 -28.86 13.75 -20.76
CA PRO A 365 -28.97 14.78 -21.79
C PRO A 365 -29.96 14.33 -22.87
N THR A 366 -31.22 14.58 -22.67
CA THR A 366 -32.31 14.21 -23.60
C THR A 366 -33.12 15.43 -23.99
N VAL A 367 -33.72 15.35 -25.19
CA VAL A 367 -34.42 16.50 -25.80
C VAL A 367 -35.73 16.82 -25.10
N ASN A 368 -36.42 15.80 -24.55
CA ASN A 368 -37.74 15.99 -23.90
C ASN A 368 -38.07 14.88 -22.91
N TYR A 369 -39.13 15.09 -22.12
CA TYR A 369 -39.61 14.17 -21.10
C TYR A 369 -40.02 12.79 -21.66
N SER A 370 -40.63 12.75 -22.86
CA SER A 370 -41.04 11.49 -23.48
C SER A 370 -39.85 10.59 -23.80
N THR A 371 -38.77 11.17 -24.34
CA THR A 371 -37.55 10.42 -24.63
C THR A 371 -36.87 9.88 -23.35
N GLY A 372 -36.91 10.68 -22.27
CA GLY A 372 -36.38 10.24 -20.99
C GLY A 372 -37.16 9.05 -20.38
N ASN A 373 -38.53 9.11 -20.46
CA ASN A 373 -39.37 8.00 -20.01
C ASN A 373 -39.14 6.73 -20.85
N MET A 374 -39.01 6.86 -22.17
CA MET A 374 -38.65 5.69 -23.01
C MET A 374 -37.37 5.00 -22.59
N VAL A 375 -36.37 5.74 -22.10
CA VAL A 375 -35.15 5.17 -21.56
C VAL A 375 -35.44 4.41 -20.28
N MET A 376 -36.21 4.96 -19.36
CA MET A 376 -36.62 4.31 -18.11
C MET A 376 -37.39 3.01 -18.37
N ASP A 377 -38.43 3.07 -19.23
CA ASP A 377 -39.26 1.93 -19.61
C ASP A 377 -38.39 0.79 -20.22
N ARG A 378 -37.43 1.17 -21.06
CA ARG A 378 -36.48 0.19 -21.63
C ARG A 378 -35.64 -0.51 -20.57
N ILE A 379 -35.10 0.25 -19.62
CA ILE A 379 -34.27 -0.32 -18.53
C ILE A 379 -35.13 -1.19 -17.62
N GLU A 380 -36.37 -0.78 -17.30
CA GLU A 380 -37.32 -1.58 -16.53
C GLU A 380 -37.63 -2.91 -17.22
N ASN A 381 -37.95 -2.88 -18.52
CA ASN A 381 -38.23 -4.08 -19.30
C ASN A 381 -37.04 -5.05 -19.31
N LEU A 382 -35.81 -4.54 -19.53
CA LEU A 382 -34.59 -5.36 -19.50
C LEU A 382 -34.35 -5.95 -18.12
N TYR A 383 -34.58 -5.18 -17.06
CA TYR A 383 -34.44 -5.66 -15.68
C TYR A 383 -35.38 -6.84 -15.39
N TYR A 384 -36.68 -6.71 -15.73
CA TYR A 384 -37.63 -7.79 -15.52
C TYR A 384 -37.41 -9.00 -16.44
N GLN A 385 -36.90 -8.81 -17.66
CA GLN A 385 -36.55 -9.91 -18.54
C GLN A 385 -35.38 -10.76 -17.98
N GLU A 386 -34.36 -10.12 -17.44
CA GLU A 386 -33.15 -10.78 -16.99
C GLU A 386 -33.29 -11.32 -15.55
N TYR A 387 -34.06 -10.64 -14.71
CA TYR A 387 -34.19 -10.97 -13.26
C TYR A 387 -35.61 -11.37 -12.85
N SER A 388 -36.44 -11.88 -13.75
CA SER A 388 -37.86 -12.21 -13.51
C SER A 388 -38.13 -13.10 -12.27
N SER A 389 -37.23 -14.04 -11.95
CA SER A 389 -37.36 -14.95 -10.80
C SER A 389 -36.89 -14.35 -9.47
N LEU A 390 -36.08 -13.30 -9.51
CA LEU A 390 -35.50 -12.60 -8.36
C LEU A 390 -36.01 -11.18 -8.23
N ALA A 391 -36.86 -10.73 -9.17
CA ALA A 391 -37.21 -9.34 -9.35
C ALA A 391 -37.76 -8.70 -8.07
N ILE A 392 -37.11 -7.65 -7.68
CA ILE A 392 -37.57 -6.69 -6.70
C ILE A 392 -38.33 -5.60 -7.46
N ASN A 393 -39.36 -5.03 -6.88
CA ASN A 393 -40.14 -3.99 -7.51
C ASN A 393 -39.24 -2.84 -7.99
N PHE A 394 -39.36 -2.52 -9.27
CA PHE A 394 -38.57 -1.47 -9.91
C PHE A 394 -39.41 -0.19 -9.94
N PHE A 395 -38.83 0.91 -9.45
CA PHE A 395 -39.46 2.24 -9.49
C PHE A 395 -38.54 3.20 -10.21
N ALA A 396 -39.02 3.85 -11.24
CA ALA A 396 -38.29 4.87 -11.96
C ALA A 396 -39.07 6.18 -11.96
N ARG A 397 -38.34 7.28 -11.84
CA ARG A 397 -38.86 8.64 -12.01
C ARG A 397 -37.87 9.50 -12.77
N ILE A 398 -38.38 10.43 -13.56
CA ILE A 398 -37.56 11.40 -14.29
C ILE A 398 -38.17 12.80 -14.09
N SER A 399 -37.33 13.81 -13.95
CA SER A 399 -37.71 15.21 -13.79
C SER A 399 -36.77 16.10 -14.59
N PRO A 400 -37.26 17.16 -15.24
CA PRO A 400 -36.37 18.14 -15.86
C PRO A 400 -35.46 18.78 -14.80
N LEU A 401 -34.21 19.01 -15.15
CA LEU A 401 -33.30 19.77 -14.32
C LEU A 401 -33.74 21.24 -14.32
N GLY A 402 -33.80 21.88 -13.16
CA GLY A 402 -34.13 23.30 -13.05
C GLY A 402 -35.60 23.63 -12.79
N THR A 403 -36.50 22.64 -12.79
CA THR A 403 -37.87 22.85 -12.26
C THR A 403 -37.85 22.47 -10.77
N ALA A 404 -37.98 23.48 -9.90
CA ALA A 404 -38.36 23.22 -8.51
C ALA A 404 -39.72 22.48 -8.55
N SER A 405 -39.77 21.28 -7.94
CA SER A 405 -41.06 20.64 -7.69
C SER A 405 -41.93 21.59 -6.84
N PRO A 406 -43.19 21.74 -7.16
CA PRO A 406 -44.11 22.55 -6.36
C PRO A 406 -44.26 21.99 -4.95
#